data_dc8c5159c509cfc8ab8756198dc92a90
#
_entry.id   dc8c5159c509cfc8ab8756198dc92a90
#
_cell.length_a   1.000
_cell.length_b   1.000
_cell.length_c   1.000
_cell.angle_alpha   90.00
_cell.angle_beta   90.00
_cell.angle_gamma   90.00
#
_symmetry.space_group_name_H-M   'P 1'
#
loop_
_entity.id
_entity.type
_entity.pdbx_description
1 polymer ?
#
loop_
_entity_poly.entity_id
_entity_poly.type
_entity_poly.pdbx_seq_one_letter_code
_entity_poly.pdbx_strand_id
1 'polypeptide(L)'
;MRKDFYIFRHGQSTYNIEGRTQGQTNDSVLTDLGKEQAITVGERLKDKNIEIIATSPLKRAMQTAELANKILNLPIEIDNHFIEVNVGVVEGMHYTKIRDEYTEIFNKMHTPGDEFEDACYPGGESKKQVRERVFEGLEEWANKSYNNIAISSHGIMLTQTLIALKEKADEVKNGAILHIKKEEGEWSVVEWL
;
A
#
# COMPACT_ATOMS: atom_id res chain seq x y z
N MET A 1 -16.00 6.41 -18.90
CA MET A 1 -15.71 4.94 -18.73
C MET A 1 -15.30 4.73 -17.30
N ARG A 2 -15.73 3.65 -16.65
CA ARG A 2 -15.41 3.33 -15.25
C ARG A 2 -14.25 2.33 -15.19
N LYS A 3 -13.32 2.56 -14.25
CA LYS A 3 -12.23 1.66 -13.88
C LYS A 3 -12.29 1.43 -12.38
N ASP A 4 -12.19 0.20 -11.96
CA ASP A 4 -12.24 -0.21 -10.55
C ASP A 4 -10.87 -0.74 -10.10
N PHE A 5 -10.38 -0.23 -8.96
CA PHE A 5 -9.10 -0.58 -8.38
C PHE A 5 -9.29 -1.14 -6.98
N TYR A 6 -8.75 -2.30 -6.73
CA TYR A 6 -8.79 -3.00 -5.44
C TYR A 6 -7.38 -3.04 -4.86
N ILE A 7 -7.06 -2.04 -4.04
CA ILE A 7 -5.73 -1.87 -3.46
C ILE A 7 -5.68 -2.55 -2.11
N PHE A 8 -4.76 -3.50 -1.91
CA PHE A 8 -4.66 -4.21 -0.65
C PHE A 8 -3.28 -4.10 0.00
N ARG A 9 -3.29 -3.97 1.33
CA ARG A 9 -2.08 -4.02 2.13
C ARG A 9 -1.57 -5.46 2.21
N HIS A 10 -0.26 -5.65 2.10
CA HIS A 10 0.38 -6.94 2.33
C HIS A 10 -0.04 -7.58 3.65
N GLY A 11 -0.01 -8.91 3.72
CA GLY A 11 -0.24 -9.66 4.95
C GLY A 11 0.79 -9.33 6.03
N GLN A 12 0.52 -9.71 7.29
CA GLN A 12 1.43 -9.49 8.40
C GLN A 12 2.83 -10.04 8.09
N SER A 13 3.84 -9.22 8.36
CA SER A 13 5.25 -9.55 8.13
C SER A 13 6.02 -9.68 9.45
N THR A 14 7.24 -10.24 9.38
CA THR A 14 8.14 -10.37 10.53
C THR A 14 8.39 -9.02 11.20
N TYR A 15 8.63 -7.95 10.43
CA TYR A 15 8.83 -6.61 11.00
C TYR A 15 7.58 -6.00 11.62
N ASN A 16 6.38 -6.40 11.18
CA ASN A 16 5.14 -5.98 11.86
C ASN A 16 5.09 -6.51 13.30
N ILE A 17 5.42 -7.78 13.52
CA ILE A 17 5.41 -8.39 14.87
C ILE A 17 6.60 -7.92 15.72
N GLU A 18 7.72 -7.58 15.11
CA GLU A 18 8.90 -7.05 15.78
C GLU A 18 8.78 -5.56 16.15
N GLY A 19 7.74 -4.86 15.71
CA GLY A 19 7.59 -3.42 15.92
C GLY A 19 8.65 -2.58 15.21
N ARG A 20 9.10 -3.03 14.03
CA ARG A 20 10.12 -2.36 13.22
C ARG A 20 9.51 -1.67 12.02
N THR A 21 10.03 -0.49 11.72
CA THR A 21 9.72 0.22 10.48
C THR A 21 10.30 -0.53 9.28
N GLN A 22 9.49 -0.69 8.24
CA GLN A 22 9.90 -1.47 7.07
C GLN A 22 10.41 -0.59 5.93
N GLY A 23 9.69 0.51 5.61
CA GLY A 23 10.02 1.32 4.45
C GLY A 23 10.20 0.46 3.20
N GLN A 24 11.29 0.66 2.49
CA GLN A 24 11.65 -0.10 1.30
C GLN A 24 12.61 -1.28 1.56
N THR A 25 12.96 -1.57 2.84
CA THR A 25 13.75 -2.78 3.14
C THR A 25 13.04 -4.04 2.67
N ASN A 26 13.81 -5.01 2.20
CA ASN A 26 13.34 -6.27 1.62
C ASN A 26 13.63 -7.50 2.50
N ASP A 27 14.04 -7.27 3.75
CA ASP A 27 14.41 -8.35 4.69
C ASP A 27 13.18 -8.99 5.36
N SER A 28 12.06 -8.26 5.40
CA SER A 28 10.82 -8.70 6.01
C SER A 28 10.01 -9.61 5.08
N VAL A 29 9.57 -10.75 5.60
CA VAL A 29 8.75 -11.75 4.90
C VAL A 29 7.42 -11.96 5.63
N LEU A 30 6.42 -12.56 4.96
CA LEU A 30 5.14 -12.84 5.58
C LEU A 30 5.28 -13.88 6.71
N THR A 31 4.58 -13.64 7.82
CA THR A 31 4.33 -14.64 8.87
C THR A 31 3.29 -15.66 8.39
N ASP A 32 3.06 -16.73 9.18
CA ASP A 32 2.01 -17.69 8.81
C ASP A 32 0.63 -17.02 8.82
N LEU A 33 0.33 -16.15 9.80
CA LEU A 33 -0.87 -15.31 9.77
C LEU A 33 -0.92 -14.42 8.52
N GLY A 34 0.21 -13.82 8.12
CA GLY A 34 0.29 -13.02 6.90
C GLY A 34 -0.02 -13.80 5.63
N LYS A 35 0.38 -15.07 5.57
CA LYS A 35 0.04 -15.97 4.45
C LYS A 35 -1.47 -16.30 4.42
N GLU A 36 -2.08 -16.53 5.58
CA GLU A 36 -3.54 -16.74 5.68
C GLU A 36 -4.32 -15.48 5.26
N GLN A 37 -3.87 -14.30 5.69
CA GLN A 37 -4.43 -13.02 5.26
C GLN A 37 -4.33 -12.84 3.74
N ALA A 38 -3.20 -13.21 3.14
CA ALA A 38 -3.02 -13.14 1.69
C ALA A 38 -3.98 -14.06 0.92
N ILE A 39 -4.22 -15.26 1.41
CA ILE A 39 -5.23 -16.18 0.84
C ILE A 39 -6.63 -15.57 0.98
N THR A 40 -6.95 -14.99 2.14
CA THR A 40 -8.23 -14.29 2.38
C THR A 40 -8.44 -13.13 1.41
N VAL A 41 -7.39 -12.38 1.05
CA VAL A 41 -7.48 -11.35 0.00
C VAL A 41 -7.94 -11.97 -1.32
N GLY A 42 -7.35 -13.08 -1.75
CA GLY A 42 -7.78 -13.79 -2.97
C GLY A 42 -9.25 -14.21 -2.92
N GLU A 43 -9.71 -14.77 -1.80
CA GLU A 43 -11.11 -15.19 -1.60
C GLU A 43 -12.08 -13.98 -1.69
N ARG A 44 -11.72 -12.83 -1.14
CA ARG A 44 -12.55 -11.61 -1.20
C ARG A 44 -12.61 -11.00 -2.60
N LEU A 45 -11.57 -11.20 -3.40
CA LEU A 45 -11.47 -10.65 -4.75
C LEU A 45 -12.01 -11.56 -5.85
N LYS A 46 -12.25 -12.85 -5.60
CA LYS A 46 -12.61 -13.85 -6.62
C LYS A 46 -13.84 -13.48 -7.47
N ASP A 47 -14.82 -12.81 -6.87
CA ASP A 47 -16.08 -12.43 -7.55
C ASP A 47 -16.07 -10.97 -8.03
N LYS A 48 -14.92 -10.29 -8.00
CA LYS A 48 -14.77 -8.88 -8.40
C LYS A 48 -14.34 -8.69 -9.87
N ASN A 49 -14.32 -9.79 -10.65
CA ASN A 49 -13.92 -9.78 -12.07
C ASN A 49 -12.54 -9.13 -12.31
N ILE A 50 -11.60 -9.34 -11.40
CA ILE A 50 -10.23 -8.83 -11.55
C ILE A 50 -9.59 -9.41 -12.81
N GLU A 51 -8.89 -8.58 -13.56
CA GLU A 51 -8.25 -8.94 -14.84
C GLU A 51 -6.74 -9.06 -14.71
N ILE A 52 -6.14 -8.36 -13.75
CA ILE A 52 -4.68 -8.31 -13.53
C ILE A 52 -4.37 -7.91 -12.10
N ILE A 53 -3.20 -8.33 -11.61
CA ILE A 53 -2.64 -7.90 -10.34
C ILE A 53 -1.38 -7.07 -10.62
N ALA A 54 -1.39 -5.79 -10.24
CA ALA A 54 -0.18 -5.00 -10.12
C ALA A 54 0.42 -5.21 -8.72
N THR A 55 1.73 -5.24 -8.56
CA THR A 55 2.35 -5.45 -7.25
C THR A 55 3.58 -4.59 -7.04
N SER A 56 3.73 -4.06 -5.82
CA SER A 56 4.99 -3.54 -5.34
C SER A 56 6.11 -4.58 -5.49
N PRO A 57 7.37 -4.18 -5.79
CA PRO A 57 8.49 -5.10 -5.91
C PRO A 57 8.96 -5.69 -4.55
N LEU A 58 8.44 -5.20 -3.41
CA LEU A 58 8.89 -5.66 -2.10
C LEU A 58 8.35 -7.07 -1.77
N LYS A 59 9.21 -7.94 -1.25
CA LYS A 59 8.92 -9.36 -1.00
C LYS A 59 7.58 -9.61 -0.31
N ARG A 60 7.25 -8.86 0.74
CA ARG A 60 6.00 -9.01 1.49
C ARG A 60 4.76 -8.73 0.64
N ALA A 61 4.84 -7.75 -0.28
CA ALA A 61 3.74 -7.45 -1.19
C ALA A 61 3.65 -8.49 -2.32
N MET A 62 4.79 -8.89 -2.89
CA MET A 62 4.85 -9.94 -3.90
C MET A 62 4.33 -11.28 -3.36
N GLN A 63 4.78 -11.70 -2.18
CA GLN A 63 4.28 -12.93 -1.53
C GLN A 63 2.76 -12.86 -1.29
N THR A 64 2.23 -11.67 -0.92
CA THR A 64 0.78 -11.49 -0.75
C THR A 64 0.07 -11.63 -2.09
N ALA A 65 0.56 -10.98 -3.15
CA ALA A 65 0.00 -11.09 -4.50
C ALA A 65 0.03 -12.53 -5.01
N GLU A 66 1.16 -13.23 -4.87
CA GLU A 66 1.31 -14.62 -5.32
C GLU A 66 0.37 -15.58 -4.59
N LEU A 67 0.18 -15.41 -3.27
CA LEU A 67 -0.73 -16.24 -2.49
C LEU A 67 -2.21 -15.96 -2.83
N ALA A 68 -2.59 -14.69 -2.97
CA ALA A 68 -3.92 -14.30 -3.45
C ALA A 68 -4.17 -14.84 -4.87
N ASN A 69 -3.13 -14.83 -5.70
CA ASN A 69 -3.22 -15.31 -7.10
C ASN A 69 -3.40 -16.82 -7.26
N LYS A 70 -3.14 -17.61 -6.22
CA LYS A 70 -3.51 -19.04 -6.23
C LYS A 70 -5.02 -19.24 -6.37
N ILE A 71 -5.82 -18.27 -5.95
CA ILE A 71 -7.28 -18.24 -6.08
C ILE A 71 -7.70 -17.58 -7.39
N LEU A 72 -7.06 -16.47 -7.76
CA LEU A 72 -7.47 -15.61 -8.87
C LEU A 72 -6.97 -16.10 -10.23
N ASN A 73 -5.77 -16.68 -10.27
CA ASN A 73 -5.11 -17.21 -11.48
C ASN A 73 -5.00 -16.17 -12.62
N LEU A 74 -4.41 -15.01 -12.32
CA LEU A 74 -4.29 -13.84 -13.19
C LEU A 74 -2.83 -13.51 -13.51
N PRO A 75 -2.54 -12.72 -14.55
CA PRO A 75 -1.23 -12.10 -14.73
C PRO A 75 -0.84 -11.23 -13.55
N ILE A 76 0.47 -11.22 -13.20
CA ILE A 76 1.04 -10.32 -12.19
C ILE A 76 2.08 -9.44 -12.88
N GLU A 77 1.97 -8.12 -12.72
CA GLU A 77 2.96 -7.13 -13.17
C GLU A 77 3.54 -6.39 -11.98
N ILE A 78 4.88 -6.24 -11.94
CA ILE A 78 5.58 -5.46 -10.90
C ILE A 78 5.56 -3.99 -11.31
N ASP A 79 5.19 -3.12 -10.35
CA ASP A 79 5.17 -1.68 -10.57
C ASP A 79 5.72 -0.92 -9.36
N ASN A 80 6.77 -0.11 -9.61
CA ASN A 80 7.44 0.67 -8.58
C ASN A 80 6.60 1.84 -8.04
N HIS A 81 5.56 2.30 -8.75
CA HIS A 81 4.65 3.31 -8.22
C HIS A 81 3.95 2.86 -6.94
N PHE A 82 3.80 1.56 -6.73
CA PHE A 82 3.11 0.99 -5.56
C PHE A 82 4.05 0.51 -4.45
N ILE A 83 5.34 0.85 -4.50
CA ILE A 83 6.29 0.57 -3.42
C ILE A 83 5.96 1.39 -2.17
N GLU A 84 6.34 0.91 -0.97
CA GLU A 84 6.13 1.64 0.28
C GLU A 84 6.99 2.92 0.32
N VAL A 85 6.65 3.84 1.23
CA VAL A 85 7.45 5.03 1.50
C VAL A 85 8.91 4.65 1.80
N ASN A 86 9.85 5.35 1.19
CA ASN A 86 11.24 5.31 1.62
C ASN A 86 11.36 6.10 2.93
N VAL A 87 11.70 5.45 4.01
CA VAL A 87 11.89 6.10 5.32
C VAL A 87 13.36 6.40 5.64
N GLY A 88 14.25 6.26 4.66
CA GLY A 88 15.64 6.66 4.75
C GLY A 88 16.38 5.99 5.90
N VAL A 89 17.08 6.81 6.70
CA VAL A 89 17.96 6.33 7.78
C VAL A 89 17.26 5.50 8.87
N VAL A 90 15.94 5.51 8.95
CA VAL A 90 15.19 4.77 9.97
C VAL A 90 14.67 3.40 9.48
N GLU A 91 15.00 2.99 8.25
CA GLU A 91 14.63 1.67 7.75
C GLU A 91 15.15 0.54 8.65
N GLY A 92 14.26 -0.39 8.99
CA GLY A 92 14.56 -1.50 9.89
C GLY A 92 14.71 -1.15 11.37
N MET A 93 14.61 0.13 11.76
CA MET A 93 14.66 0.53 13.18
C MET A 93 13.36 0.20 13.91
N HIS A 94 13.47 -0.10 15.20
CA HIS A 94 12.32 -0.28 16.08
C HIS A 94 11.61 1.08 16.33
N TYR A 95 10.28 1.09 16.35
CA TYR A 95 9.48 2.33 16.50
C TYR A 95 9.83 3.14 17.74
N THR A 96 10.14 2.49 18.87
CA THR A 96 10.53 3.20 20.09
C THR A 96 11.82 3.99 19.87
N LYS A 97 12.82 3.39 19.21
CA LYS A 97 14.09 4.05 18.92
C LYS A 97 13.89 5.23 17.97
N ILE A 98 13.06 5.09 16.92
CA ILE A 98 12.74 6.19 16.00
C ILE A 98 12.08 7.33 16.76
N ARG A 99 11.09 7.03 17.61
CA ARG A 99 10.39 8.04 18.41
C ARG A 99 11.37 8.80 19.33
N ASP A 100 12.32 8.12 19.93
CA ASP A 100 13.26 8.70 20.88
C ASP A 100 14.38 9.51 20.18
N GLU A 101 14.91 9.03 19.05
CA GLU A 101 16.01 9.69 18.31
C GLU A 101 15.53 10.73 17.30
N TYR A 102 14.31 10.60 16.76
CA TYR A 102 13.74 11.44 15.70
C TYR A 102 12.38 12.02 16.11
N THR A 103 12.18 12.36 17.38
CA THR A 103 10.88 12.75 17.99
C THR A 103 10.09 13.75 17.14
N GLU A 104 10.73 14.83 16.68
CA GLU A 104 10.04 15.88 15.91
C GLU A 104 9.54 15.36 14.56
N ILE A 105 10.40 14.67 13.82
CA ILE A 105 10.04 14.11 12.51
C ILE A 105 9.02 12.99 12.69
N PHE A 106 9.21 12.14 13.71
CA PHE A 106 8.25 11.07 14.04
C PHE A 106 6.85 11.63 14.25
N ASN A 107 6.69 12.68 15.06
CA ASN A 107 5.41 13.31 15.29
C ASN A 107 4.80 13.89 14.01
N LYS A 108 5.59 14.60 13.19
CA LYS A 108 5.14 15.14 11.90
C LYS A 108 4.69 14.05 10.92
N MET A 109 5.45 12.96 10.82
CA MET A 109 5.12 11.83 9.95
C MET A 109 3.83 11.11 10.37
N HIS A 110 3.53 11.07 11.68
CA HIS A 110 2.33 10.43 12.23
C HIS A 110 1.14 11.39 12.43
N THR A 111 1.31 12.69 12.15
CA THR A 111 0.18 13.62 12.15
C THR A 111 -0.74 13.32 10.97
N PRO A 112 -2.05 13.09 11.22
CA PRO A 112 -3.01 12.82 10.14
C PRO A 112 -3.18 14.00 9.17
N GLY A 113 -3.59 13.70 7.96
CA GLY A 113 -3.92 14.71 6.94
C GLY A 113 -2.69 15.31 6.25
N ASP A 114 -2.88 16.50 5.68
CA ASP A 114 -1.89 17.19 4.85
C ASP A 114 -0.95 18.09 5.67
N GLU A 115 -1.24 18.29 6.96
CA GLU A 115 -0.30 18.98 7.82
C GLU A 115 1.04 18.24 7.82
N PHE A 116 2.13 18.96 7.63
CA PHE A 116 3.48 18.40 7.48
C PHE A 116 3.64 17.41 6.30
N GLU A 117 2.99 17.67 5.16
CA GLU A 117 3.08 16.80 3.97
C GLU A 117 4.50 16.66 3.41
N ASP A 118 5.35 17.68 3.62
CA ASP A 118 6.76 17.68 3.19
C ASP A 118 7.71 17.04 4.23
N ALA A 119 7.20 16.60 5.41
CA ALA A 119 8.04 15.95 6.41
C ALA A 119 8.55 14.60 5.89
N CYS A 120 9.85 14.35 6.10
CA CYS A 120 10.49 13.06 5.80
C CYS A 120 11.68 12.83 6.73
N TYR A 121 12.03 11.58 6.92
CA TYR A 121 13.30 11.23 7.56
C TYR A 121 14.48 11.52 6.61
N PRO A 122 15.70 11.76 7.13
CA PRO A 122 16.87 12.00 6.28
C PRO A 122 17.05 10.86 5.25
N GLY A 123 17.13 11.25 3.97
CA GLY A 123 17.25 10.31 2.86
C GLY A 123 15.96 9.58 2.47
N GLY A 124 14.83 9.95 3.06
CA GLY A 124 13.52 9.34 2.78
C GLY A 124 12.62 10.18 1.87
N GLU A 125 11.43 9.66 1.58
CA GLU A 125 10.34 10.33 0.88
C GLU A 125 9.42 11.07 1.85
N SER A 126 8.87 12.21 1.41
CA SER A 126 7.77 12.87 2.09
C SER A 126 6.42 12.23 1.76
N LYS A 127 5.39 12.51 2.59
CA LYS A 127 4.01 12.09 2.34
C LYS A 127 3.51 12.56 0.97
N LYS A 128 3.86 13.80 0.60
CA LYS A 128 3.52 14.40 -0.69
C LYS A 128 4.13 13.63 -1.87
N GLN A 129 5.42 13.32 -1.80
CA GLN A 129 6.10 12.53 -2.83
C GLN A 129 5.46 11.14 -3.01
N VAL A 130 5.08 10.49 -1.90
CA VAL A 130 4.36 9.20 -1.97
C VAL A 130 3.01 9.37 -2.69
N ARG A 131 2.22 10.41 -2.36
CA ARG A 131 0.93 10.67 -3.04
C ARG A 131 1.10 10.91 -4.53
N GLU A 132 2.03 11.76 -4.91
CA GLU A 132 2.32 12.08 -6.32
C GLU A 132 2.66 10.82 -7.10
N ARG A 133 3.60 10.00 -6.60
CA ARG A 133 4.01 8.75 -7.22
C ARG A 133 2.86 7.74 -7.36
N VAL A 134 2.07 7.58 -6.30
CA VAL A 134 0.93 6.65 -6.30
C VAL A 134 -0.11 7.05 -7.34
N PHE A 135 -0.45 8.35 -7.41
CA PHE A 135 -1.45 8.81 -8.38
C PHE A 135 -0.93 8.78 -9.81
N GLU A 136 0.38 9.00 -10.04
CA GLU A 136 1.01 8.77 -11.33
C GLU A 136 0.80 7.31 -11.79
N GLY A 137 1.10 6.33 -10.94
CA GLY A 137 0.85 4.92 -11.23
C GLY A 137 -0.63 4.59 -11.45
N LEU A 138 -1.53 5.11 -10.61
CA LEU A 138 -2.97 4.90 -10.78
C LEU A 138 -3.48 5.47 -12.12
N GLU A 139 -2.99 6.65 -12.54
CA GLU A 139 -3.32 7.24 -13.84
C GLU A 139 -2.78 6.39 -15.00
N GLU A 140 -1.54 5.90 -14.92
CA GLU A 140 -0.99 4.99 -15.94
C GLU A 140 -1.83 3.72 -16.06
N TRP A 141 -2.22 3.11 -14.94
CA TRP A 141 -3.05 1.90 -14.94
C TRP A 141 -4.47 2.17 -15.44
N ALA A 142 -5.05 3.32 -15.14
CA ALA A 142 -6.36 3.72 -15.66
C ALA A 142 -6.38 3.88 -17.19
N ASN A 143 -5.22 4.14 -17.81
CA ASN A 143 -5.07 4.23 -19.26
C ASN A 143 -4.83 2.87 -19.94
N LYS A 144 -4.55 1.79 -19.19
CA LYS A 144 -4.46 0.43 -19.75
C LYS A 144 -5.85 -0.10 -20.12
N SER A 145 -5.91 -1.22 -20.84
CA SER A 145 -7.16 -1.82 -21.33
C SER A 145 -8.02 -2.49 -20.24
N TYR A 146 -7.45 -2.77 -19.06
CA TYR A 146 -8.14 -3.44 -17.95
C TYR A 146 -9.19 -2.52 -17.29
N ASN A 147 -10.31 -3.10 -16.83
CA ASN A 147 -11.36 -2.39 -16.11
C ASN A 147 -11.33 -2.65 -14.60
N ASN A 148 -10.93 -3.84 -14.19
CA ASN A 148 -10.86 -4.26 -12.78
C ASN A 148 -9.42 -4.69 -12.45
N ILE A 149 -8.74 -3.90 -11.65
CA ILE A 149 -7.31 -4.04 -11.36
C ILE A 149 -7.14 -4.26 -9.86
N ALA A 150 -6.43 -5.31 -9.47
CA ALA A 150 -5.97 -5.50 -8.10
C ALA A 150 -4.55 -4.94 -7.93
N ILE A 151 -4.26 -4.32 -6.78
CA ILE A 151 -2.95 -3.76 -6.49
C ILE A 151 -2.47 -4.23 -5.13
N SER A 152 -1.36 -4.99 -5.10
CA SER A 152 -0.69 -5.38 -3.86
C SER A 152 0.31 -4.33 -3.43
N SER A 153 0.10 -3.74 -2.24
CA SER A 153 0.89 -2.62 -1.76
C SER A 153 1.00 -2.57 -0.23
N HIS A 154 1.06 -1.37 0.35
CA HIS A 154 1.53 -1.12 1.71
C HIS A 154 0.65 -0.14 2.49
N GLY A 155 0.89 -0.04 3.81
CA GLY A 155 0.05 0.75 4.70
C GLY A 155 0.09 2.24 4.43
N ILE A 156 1.27 2.86 4.34
CA ILE A 156 1.38 4.31 4.14
C ILE A 156 0.90 4.69 2.74
N MET A 157 1.18 3.86 1.72
CA MET A 157 0.68 4.08 0.39
C MET A 157 -0.86 4.17 0.36
N LEU A 158 -1.58 3.21 0.99
CA LEU A 158 -3.04 3.26 1.08
C LEU A 158 -3.52 4.50 1.87
N THR A 159 -2.87 4.82 2.99
CA THR A 159 -3.16 6.02 3.78
C THR A 159 -3.03 7.28 2.92
N GLN A 160 -1.96 7.41 2.15
CA GLN A 160 -1.76 8.58 1.28
C GLN A 160 -2.77 8.62 0.12
N THR A 161 -3.20 7.46 -0.38
CA THR A 161 -4.30 7.38 -1.37
C THR A 161 -5.60 7.95 -0.80
N LEU A 162 -5.98 7.56 0.42
CA LEU A 162 -7.18 8.07 1.10
C LEU A 162 -7.11 9.59 1.30
N ILE A 163 -5.98 10.09 1.81
CA ILE A 163 -5.78 11.54 2.04
C ILE A 163 -5.95 12.33 0.73
N ALA A 164 -5.36 11.85 -0.36
CA ALA A 164 -5.51 12.50 -1.66
C ALA A 164 -6.97 12.52 -2.15
N LEU A 165 -7.76 11.50 -1.80
CA LEU A 165 -9.19 11.43 -2.10
C LEU A 165 -10.06 12.18 -1.07
N LYS A 166 -9.43 12.91 -0.13
CA LYS A 166 -10.09 13.68 0.95
C LYS A 166 -10.91 12.81 1.90
N GLU A 167 -10.49 11.56 2.04
CA GLU A 167 -11.09 10.60 2.96
C GLU A 167 -10.31 10.53 4.27
N LYS A 168 -11.00 10.13 5.34
CA LYS A 168 -10.35 9.89 6.62
C LYS A 168 -9.46 8.65 6.54
N ALA A 169 -8.21 8.82 6.90
CA ALA A 169 -7.22 7.73 6.92
C ALA A 169 -6.99 7.25 8.35
N ASP A 170 -7.68 6.19 8.73
CA ASP A 170 -7.38 5.43 9.95
C ASP A 170 -6.26 4.41 9.69
N GLU A 171 -5.82 3.68 10.71
CA GLU A 171 -4.81 2.64 10.55
C GLU A 171 -5.29 1.54 9.59
N VAL A 172 -4.56 1.35 8.51
CA VAL A 172 -4.85 0.30 7.52
C VAL A 172 -4.30 -1.04 8.02
N LYS A 173 -5.17 -2.00 8.31
CA LYS A 173 -4.80 -3.35 8.78
C LYS A 173 -4.15 -4.18 7.68
N ASN A 174 -3.29 -5.16 8.05
CA ASN A 174 -2.76 -6.14 7.10
C ASN A 174 -3.89 -6.93 6.42
N GLY A 175 -3.81 -7.08 5.11
CA GLY A 175 -4.83 -7.75 4.30
C GLY A 175 -6.12 -6.94 4.08
N ALA A 176 -6.21 -5.69 4.55
CA ALA A 176 -7.32 -4.80 4.21
C ALA A 176 -7.30 -4.46 2.73
N ILE A 177 -8.47 -4.35 2.12
CA ILE A 177 -8.65 -4.04 0.70
C ILE A 177 -9.48 -2.76 0.58
N LEU A 178 -8.91 -1.75 -0.05
CA LEU A 178 -9.57 -0.50 -0.41
C LEU A 178 -10.05 -0.59 -1.86
N HIS A 179 -11.35 -0.45 -2.08
CA HIS A 179 -11.92 -0.33 -3.42
C HIS A 179 -12.11 1.15 -3.77
N ILE A 180 -11.40 1.60 -4.79
CA ILE A 180 -11.57 2.94 -5.38
C ILE A 180 -11.97 2.80 -6.84
N LYS A 181 -12.59 3.83 -7.39
CA LYS A 181 -12.92 3.89 -8.81
C LYS A 181 -12.47 5.20 -9.44
N LYS A 182 -12.20 5.12 -10.75
CA LYS A 182 -12.10 6.28 -11.62
C LYS A 182 -13.27 6.26 -12.58
N GLU A 183 -14.10 7.30 -12.57
CA GLU A 183 -15.28 7.42 -13.43
C GLU A 183 -15.41 8.86 -13.92
N GLU A 184 -15.58 9.05 -15.22
CA GLU A 184 -15.67 10.38 -15.87
C GLU A 184 -14.48 11.32 -15.54
N GLY A 185 -13.31 10.75 -15.28
CA GLY A 185 -12.08 11.47 -14.93
C GLY A 185 -11.86 11.67 -13.44
N GLU A 186 -12.87 11.41 -12.60
CA GLU A 186 -12.83 11.64 -11.16
C GLU A 186 -12.54 10.35 -10.39
N TRP A 187 -11.67 10.44 -9.37
CA TRP A 187 -11.38 9.37 -8.43
C TRP A 187 -12.28 9.44 -7.19
N SER A 188 -12.75 8.31 -6.72
CA SER A 188 -13.54 8.23 -5.48
C SER A 188 -13.38 6.89 -4.79
N VAL A 189 -13.54 6.89 -3.45
CA VAL A 189 -13.63 5.67 -2.65
C VAL A 189 -15.01 5.06 -2.81
N VAL A 190 -15.04 3.73 -2.94
CA VAL A 190 -16.29 2.96 -3.02
C VAL A 190 -16.57 2.30 -1.67
N GLU A 191 -15.64 1.49 -1.18
CA GLU A 191 -15.80 0.73 0.08
C GLU A 191 -14.47 0.16 0.58
N TRP A 192 -14.49 -0.32 1.81
CA TRP A 192 -13.50 -1.25 2.35
C TRP A 192 -14.06 -2.68 2.31
N LEU A 193 -13.25 -3.63 1.86
CA LEU A 193 -13.56 -5.05 1.85
C LEU A 193 -12.81 -5.76 2.97
#